data_51f76317906fdf3b4dc497d144b5a22c
#
_entry.id   51f76317906fdf3b4dc497d144b5a22c
#
_cell.length_a   1.000
_cell.length_b   1.000
_cell.length_c   1.000
_cell.angle_alpha   90.00
_cell.angle_beta   90.00
_cell.angle_gamma   90.00
#
_symmetry.space_group_name_H-M   'P 1'
#
loop_
_entity.id
_entity.type
_entity.pdbx_description
1 polymer ?
#
loop_
_entity_poly.entity_id
_entity_poly.type
_entity_poly.pdbx_seq_one_letter_code
_entity_poly.pdbx_strand_id
1 'polypeptide(L)'
;MRVRWGNLLLAFLVIWILIVLYLLIPLWNSSDQEKTAKKLLTSQKEVEKLSQENYELRSLLKKLQAEMDSKPDEVPPEDVDNHQKEEEDLQSMVSKYVDGPSKEYEMSRRQTMRDTNEFWWFVRSRLEHAERKWGGSNNKDLSEWLNQTLKESQHHQKSVLVDLQHMASVDGHAEWRLQEAKELESLVQKRLQTLQNPDDCDSAKKLLCNLNKGCGYGCQLHHAVYCFIVAYGTERTLILKSKGWRYNRNGYEEIFQPVSKTCTEASGQKAHWPGNKNDKLVEIPIIDSINPRPKFLPPAIPKDLSERIMRIHGDPIVWWVSQFLKYLLRPQPDTAQMLAEGEKELGLAHPIVGIHVRRTDKVGTEAAYHGVDEYMKYVSDTLIVCRKKILNSKKSGKKLREIN
;
A
#
# COMPACT_ATOMS: atom_id res chain seq x y z
N MET A 1 43.11 49.32 36.23
CA MET A 1 42.05 48.99 35.24
C MET A 1 40.79 49.72 35.65
N ARG A 2 40.40 50.82 34.99
CA ARG A 2 39.15 51.53 35.25
C ARG A 2 38.04 50.85 34.45
N VAL A 3 37.23 49.99 35.10
CA VAL A 3 36.03 49.42 34.52
C VAL A 3 35.07 50.58 34.21
N ARG A 4 34.74 50.82 32.93
CA ARG A 4 33.75 51.83 32.54
C ARG A 4 32.36 51.33 32.94
N TRP A 5 31.80 51.94 33.96
CA TRP A 5 30.46 51.63 34.52
C TRP A 5 29.36 51.62 33.45
N GLY A 6 29.50 52.35 32.35
CA GLY A 6 28.57 52.36 31.22
C GLY A 6 28.49 51.01 30.47
N ASN A 7 29.61 50.28 30.33
CA ASN A 7 29.60 48.98 29.65
C ASN A 7 28.96 47.88 30.51
N LEU A 8 29.05 48.01 31.84
CA LEU A 8 28.37 47.09 32.77
C LEU A 8 26.85 47.29 32.76
N LEU A 9 26.39 48.54 32.73
CA LEU A 9 24.97 48.89 32.62
C LEU A 9 24.39 48.40 31.26
N LEU A 10 25.14 48.59 30.17
CA LEU A 10 24.71 48.12 28.85
C LEU A 10 24.62 46.59 28.79
N ALA A 11 25.59 45.88 29.34
CA ALA A 11 25.57 44.42 29.42
C ALA A 11 24.38 43.92 30.27
N PHE A 12 24.09 44.57 31.37
CA PHE A 12 22.95 44.24 32.23
C PHE A 12 21.61 44.47 31.51
N LEU A 13 21.50 45.51 30.73
CA LEU A 13 20.31 45.86 29.96
C LEU A 13 20.06 44.86 28.83
N VAL A 14 21.13 44.43 28.12
CA VAL A 14 21.04 43.41 27.09
C VAL A 14 20.60 42.05 27.67
N ILE A 15 21.20 41.65 28.79
CA ILE A 15 20.83 40.41 29.47
C ILE A 15 19.37 40.45 29.92
N TRP A 16 18.94 41.58 30.47
CA TRP A 16 17.56 41.77 30.91
C TRP A 16 16.55 41.70 29.74
N ILE A 17 16.86 42.33 28.60
CA ILE A 17 16.06 42.23 27.38
C ILE A 17 15.97 40.76 26.88
N LEU A 18 17.09 40.03 26.88
CA LEU A 18 17.09 38.62 26.50
C LEU A 18 16.25 37.74 27.43
N ILE A 19 16.27 38.02 28.73
CA ILE A 19 15.42 37.32 29.72
C ILE A 19 13.93 37.62 29.46
N VAL A 20 13.59 38.89 29.21
CA VAL A 20 12.21 39.31 28.91
C VAL A 20 11.72 38.66 27.61
N LEU A 21 12.54 38.66 26.57
CA LEU A 21 12.22 37.98 25.30
C LEU A 21 12.03 36.46 25.51
N TYR A 22 12.89 35.84 26.30
CA TYR A 22 12.76 34.41 26.62
C TYR A 22 11.47 34.09 27.39
N LEU A 23 11.05 34.96 28.29
CA LEU A 23 9.78 34.80 29.04
C LEU A 23 8.54 35.10 28.19
N LEU A 24 8.67 35.86 27.10
CA LEU A 24 7.57 36.16 26.17
C LEU A 24 7.34 35.06 25.13
N ILE A 25 8.33 34.18 24.85
CA ILE A 25 8.20 33.07 23.92
C ILE A 25 7.03 32.12 24.28
N PRO A 26 6.82 31.70 25.54
CA PRO A 26 5.67 30.88 25.92
C PRO A 26 4.32 31.56 25.73
N LEU A 27 4.25 32.89 25.95
CA LEU A 27 3.03 33.68 25.75
C LEU A 27 2.63 33.80 24.25
N TRP A 28 3.61 33.89 23.37
CA TRP A 28 3.38 33.87 21.92
C TRP A 28 2.89 32.50 21.43
N ASN A 29 3.50 31.43 21.95
CA ASN A 29 3.06 30.05 21.64
C ASN A 29 1.67 29.73 22.22
N SER A 30 1.25 30.34 23.33
CA SER A 30 -0.08 30.11 23.91
C SER A 30 -1.21 30.64 23.01
N SER A 31 -1.00 31.73 22.28
CA SER A 31 -1.98 32.26 21.31
C SER A 31 -2.22 31.31 20.13
N ASP A 32 -1.20 30.64 19.64
CA ASP A 32 -1.33 29.67 18.56
C ASP A 32 -1.90 28.33 19.05
N GLN A 33 -1.60 27.93 20.28
CA GLN A 33 -2.25 26.78 20.91
C GLN A 33 -3.75 27.02 21.15
N GLU A 34 -4.15 28.24 21.56
CA GLU A 34 -5.56 28.59 21.73
C GLU A 34 -6.32 28.60 20.39
N LYS A 35 -5.71 29.10 19.31
CA LYS A 35 -6.27 29.04 17.95
C LYS A 35 -6.40 27.60 17.45
N THR A 36 -5.42 26.76 17.73
CA THR A 36 -5.43 25.35 17.37
C THR A 36 -6.48 24.58 18.17
N ALA A 37 -6.59 24.84 19.47
CA ALA A 37 -7.61 24.27 20.33
C ALA A 37 -9.03 24.69 19.91
N LYS A 38 -9.24 25.96 19.52
CA LYS A 38 -10.54 26.42 18.96
C LYS A 38 -10.88 25.73 17.64
N LYS A 39 -9.90 25.55 16.72
CA LYS A 39 -10.10 24.82 15.49
C LYS A 39 -10.44 23.34 15.76
N LEU A 40 -9.74 22.71 16.71
CA LEU A 40 -10.00 21.34 17.12
C LEU A 40 -11.42 21.16 17.68
N LEU A 41 -11.83 22.10 18.56
CA LEU A 41 -13.18 22.10 19.14
C LEU A 41 -14.27 22.31 18.08
N THR A 42 -14.00 23.14 17.06
CA THR A 42 -14.92 23.37 15.95
C THR A 42 -15.05 22.14 15.07
N SER A 43 -13.91 21.49 14.73
CA SER A 43 -13.90 20.21 14.00
C SER A 43 -14.60 19.10 14.78
N GLN A 44 -14.43 19.05 16.10
CA GLN A 44 -15.07 18.05 16.95
C GLN A 44 -16.59 18.21 16.96
N LYS A 45 -17.10 19.46 17.02
CA LYS A 45 -18.54 19.75 16.91
C LYS A 45 -19.09 19.44 15.52
N GLU A 46 -18.30 19.62 14.48
CA GLU A 46 -18.68 19.30 13.12
C GLU A 46 -18.77 17.78 12.90
N VAL A 47 -17.84 17.02 13.47
CA VAL A 47 -17.87 15.55 13.50
C VAL A 47 -19.07 15.03 14.28
N GLU A 48 -19.38 15.60 15.45
CA GLU A 48 -20.58 15.24 16.23
C GLU A 48 -21.85 15.51 15.45
N LYS A 49 -21.95 16.68 14.77
CA LYS A 49 -23.09 17.03 13.92
C LYS A 49 -23.25 16.05 12.77
N LEU A 50 -22.17 15.75 12.03
CA LEU A 50 -22.19 14.79 10.92
C LEU A 50 -22.53 13.37 11.40
N SER A 51 -22.09 12.99 12.59
CA SER A 51 -22.43 11.71 13.22
C SER A 51 -23.92 11.63 13.54
N GLN A 52 -24.51 12.74 14.04
CA GLN A 52 -25.94 12.82 14.33
C GLN A 52 -26.75 12.77 13.05
N GLU A 53 -26.39 13.55 12.02
CA GLU A 53 -27.04 13.52 10.70
C GLU A 53 -26.97 12.11 10.06
N ASN A 54 -25.83 11.43 10.21
CA ASN A 54 -25.67 10.05 9.73
C ASN A 54 -26.59 9.08 10.46
N TYR A 55 -26.76 9.24 11.78
CA TYR A 55 -27.66 8.43 12.58
C TYR A 55 -29.13 8.68 12.16
N GLU A 56 -29.51 9.92 11.93
CA GLU A 56 -30.87 10.29 11.48
C GLU A 56 -31.18 9.75 10.08
N LEU A 57 -30.23 9.86 9.14
CA LEU A 57 -30.34 9.29 7.80
C LEU A 57 -30.50 7.76 7.84
N ARG A 58 -29.73 7.08 8.69
CA ARG A 58 -29.86 5.62 8.90
C ARG A 58 -31.22 5.23 9.48
N SER A 59 -31.76 6.03 10.40
CA SER A 59 -33.09 5.78 10.96
C SER A 59 -34.19 6.01 9.93
N LEU A 60 -34.00 6.99 9.03
CA LEU A 60 -34.92 7.28 7.93
C LEU A 60 -34.89 6.16 6.87
N LEU A 61 -33.70 5.70 6.50
CA LEU A 61 -33.54 4.55 5.59
C LEU A 61 -34.19 3.30 6.14
N LYS A 62 -34.02 3.00 7.44
CA LYS A 62 -34.72 1.89 8.10
C LYS A 62 -36.24 2.01 8.06
N LYS A 63 -36.77 3.24 8.21
CA LYS A 63 -38.21 3.48 8.12
C LYS A 63 -38.72 3.30 6.69
N LEU A 64 -38.00 3.84 5.70
CA LEU A 64 -38.36 3.69 4.28
C LEU A 64 -38.31 2.21 3.86
N GLN A 65 -37.33 1.48 4.34
CA GLN A 65 -37.20 0.03 4.10
C GLN A 65 -38.38 -0.74 4.71
N ALA A 66 -38.77 -0.42 5.93
CA ALA A 66 -39.95 -1.02 6.58
C ALA A 66 -41.27 -0.61 5.89
N GLU A 67 -41.36 0.58 5.30
CA GLU A 67 -42.53 1.03 4.51
C GLU A 67 -42.59 0.33 3.15
N MET A 68 -41.45 0.07 2.50
CA MET A 68 -41.38 -0.73 1.27
C MET A 68 -41.76 -2.20 1.53
N ASP A 69 -41.27 -2.79 2.61
CA ASP A 69 -41.61 -4.17 3.00
C ASP A 69 -43.11 -4.34 3.38
N SER A 70 -43.83 -3.24 3.64
CA SER A 70 -45.22 -3.25 4.06
C SER A 70 -46.28 -3.03 2.97
N LYS A 71 -45.86 -2.74 1.71
CA LYS A 71 -46.76 -2.57 0.56
C LYS A 71 -46.64 -3.76 -0.39
N PRO A 72 -47.69 -4.60 -0.52
CA PRO A 72 -47.75 -5.58 -1.59
C PRO A 72 -48.19 -4.84 -2.88
N ASP A 73 -47.27 -4.61 -3.80
CA ASP A 73 -47.60 -4.13 -5.14
C ASP A 73 -47.95 -5.33 -6.04
N GLU A 74 -49.12 -5.33 -6.62
CA GLU A 74 -49.54 -6.22 -7.70
C GLU A 74 -48.78 -5.84 -8.99
N VAL A 75 -47.70 -6.57 -9.32
CA VAL A 75 -46.95 -6.42 -10.58
C VAL A 75 -47.17 -7.69 -11.43
N PRO A 76 -47.32 -7.57 -12.76
CA PRO A 76 -47.55 -8.72 -13.65
C PRO A 76 -46.33 -9.68 -13.69
N PRO A 77 -46.56 -10.99 -13.91
CA PRO A 77 -45.56 -12.01 -13.55
C PRO A 77 -44.32 -12.17 -14.44
N GLU A 78 -44.16 -11.42 -15.50
CA GLU A 78 -43.03 -11.64 -16.45
C GLU A 78 -41.78 -10.74 -16.22
N ASP A 79 -41.89 -9.69 -15.39
CA ASP A 79 -40.75 -8.78 -15.12
C ASP A 79 -40.17 -8.91 -13.67
N VAL A 80 -40.76 -9.76 -12.85
CA VAL A 80 -40.45 -9.84 -11.42
C VAL A 80 -39.04 -10.38 -11.14
N ASP A 81 -38.57 -11.34 -11.93
CA ASP A 81 -37.28 -12.00 -11.67
C ASP A 81 -36.06 -11.10 -12.00
N ASN A 82 -36.18 -10.21 -12.98
CA ASN A 82 -35.10 -9.27 -13.31
C ASN A 82 -35.07 -8.07 -12.35
N HIS A 83 -36.24 -7.53 -11.96
CA HIS A 83 -36.32 -6.43 -11.01
C HIS A 83 -35.93 -6.85 -9.58
N GLN A 84 -36.31 -8.03 -9.12
CA GLN A 84 -35.86 -8.55 -7.83
C GLN A 84 -34.36 -8.74 -7.77
N LYS A 85 -33.76 -9.24 -8.84
CA LYS A 85 -32.32 -9.43 -8.92
C LYS A 85 -31.53 -8.11 -8.97
N GLU A 86 -32.05 -7.11 -9.69
CA GLU A 86 -31.48 -5.75 -9.69
C GLU A 86 -31.66 -5.04 -8.33
N GLU A 87 -32.80 -5.22 -7.66
CA GLU A 87 -33.02 -4.69 -6.31
C GLU A 87 -32.17 -5.40 -5.24
N GLU A 88 -32.03 -6.72 -5.30
CA GLU A 88 -31.12 -7.48 -4.42
C GLU A 88 -29.67 -7.09 -4.64
N ASP A 89 -29.25 -6.89 -5.90
CA ASP A 89 -27.91 -6.39 -6.22
C ASP A 89 -27.73 -4.94 -5.74
N LEU A 90 -28.75 -4.07 -5.90
CA LEU A 90 -28.70 -2.68 -5.45
C LEU A 90 -28.74 -2.59 -3.91
N GLN A 91 -29.57 -3.39 -3.23
CA GLN A 91 -29.60 -3.49 -1.77
C GLN A 91 -28.32 -4.09 -1.20
N SER A 92 -27.76 -5.11 -1.86
CA SER A 92 -26.45 -5.68 -1.53
C SER A 92 -25.34 -4.63 -1.70
N MET A 93 -25.36 -3.83 -2.77
CA MET A 93 -24.40 -2.74 -2.97
C MET A 93 -24.58 -1.62 -1.94
N VAL A 94 -25.79 -1.19 -1.66
CA VAL A 94 -26.08 -0.12 -0.67
C VAL A 94 -25.74 -0.58 0.74
N SER A 95 -26.09 -1.80 1.14
CA SER A 95 -25.71 -2.40 2.41
C SER A 95 -24.19 -2.47 2.59
N LYS A 96 -23.47 -2.89 1.56
CA LYS A 96 -22.00 -2.92 1.58
C LYS A 96 -21.35 -1.54 1.77
N TYR A 97 -21.93 -0.49 1.21
CA TYR A 97 -21.44 0.89 1.38
C TYR A 97 -21.78 1.47 2.76
N VAL A 98 -22.90 1.07 3.34
CA VAL A 98 -23.38 1.57 4.64
C VAL A 98 -22.69 0.86 5.82
N ASP A 99 -22.35 -0.43 5.69
CA ASP A 99 -21.82 -1.24 6.78
C ASP A 99 -20.28 -1.24 6.90
N GLY A 100 -19.58 -0.69 5.90
CA GLY A 100 -18.11 -0.62 5.91
C GLY A 100 -17.57 0.59 6.69
N PRO A 101 -16.29 0.55 7.08
CA PRO A 101 -15.66 1.69 7.74
C PRO A 101 -15.56 2.90 6.80
N SER A 102 -15.64 4.11 7.34
CA SER A 102 -15.44 5.31 6.52
C SER A 102 -13.99 5.38 5.98
N LYS A 103 -13.81 6.09 4.87
CA LYS A 103 -12.50 6.37 4.29
C LYS A 103 -11.59 7.08 5.31
N GLU A 104 -12.12 8.06 6.03
CA GLU A 104 -11.43 8.84 7.05
C GLU A 104 -10.96 7.95 8.20
N TYR A 105 -11.80 7.03 8.67
CA TYR A 105 -11.44 6.06 9.69
C TYR A 105 -10.26 5.19 9.23
N GLU A 106 -10.36 4.59 8.05
CA GLU A 106 -9.31 3.73 7.51
C GLU A 106 -7.99 4.48 7.25
N MET A 107 -8.07 5.71 6.76
CA MET A 107 -6.89 6.55 6.56
C MET A 107 -6.25 6.93 7.90
N SER A 108 -7.02 7.37 8.88
CA SER A 108 -6.54 7.74 10.22
C SER A 108 -5.91 6.55 10.94
N ARG A 109 -6.56 5.38 10.89
CA ARG A 109 -6.03 4.14 11.47
C ARG A 109 -4.65 3.78 10.89
N ARG A 110 -4.49 3.83 9.57
CA ARG A 110 -3.21 3.56 8.92
C ARG A 110 -2.18 4.67 9.16
N GLN A 111 -2.63 5.92 9.25
CA GLN A 111 -1.76 7.05 9.59
C GLN A 111 -1.17 6.86 10.98
N THR A 112 -1.99 6.53 11.99
CA THR A 112 -1.53 6.28 13.36
C THR A 112 -0.47 5.17 13.41
N MET A 113 -0.64 4.10 12.63
CA MET A 113 0.37 3.04 12.54
C MET A 113 1.68 3.54 11.91
N ARG A 114 1.62 4.38 10.87
CA ARG A 114 2.82 4.98 10.25
C ARG A 114 3.52 5.91 11.22
N ASP A 115 2.78 6.83 11.83
CA ASP A 115 3.33 7.82 12.77
C ASP A 115 4.00 7.13 13.96
N THR A 116 3.44 6.02 14.45
CA THR A 116 4.06 5.19 15.49
C THR A 116 5.41 4.63 15.04
N ASN A 117 5.49 4.15 13.78
CA ASN A 117 6.75 3.65 13.23
C ASN A 117 7.76 4.78 12.98
N GLU A 118 7.33 5.90 12.41
CA GLU A 118 8.18 7.07 12.14
C GLU A 118 8.72 7.67 13.44
N PHE A 119 7.89 7.79 14.46
CA PHE A 119 8.33 8.22 15.78
C PHE A 119 9.39 7.28 16.36
N TRP A 120 9.20 5.96 16.23
CA TRP A 120 10.20 4.98 16.65
C TRP A 120 11.53 5.15 15.91
N TRP A 121 11.50 5.29 14.58
CA TRP A 121 12.71 5.49 13.78
C TRP A 121 13.45 6.78 14.17
N PHE A 122 12.70 7.84 14.46
CA PHE A 122 13.26 9.09 14.98
C PHE A 122 13.97 8.85 16.33
N VAL A 123 13.28 8.27 17.30
CA VAL A 123 13.84 7.98 18.64
C VAL A 123 15.07 7.10 18.54
N ARG A 124 14.98 6.01 17.80
CA ARG A 124 16.09 5.09 17.55
C ARG A 124 17.31 5.81 16.97
N SER A 125 17.12 6.59 15.92
CA SER A 125 18.20 7.36 15.28
C SER A 125 18.89 8.32 16.27
N ARG A 126 18.12 8.94 17.16
CA ARG A 126 18.65 9.84 18.18
C ARG A 126 19.46 9.11 19.26
N LEU A 127 18.95 8.00 19.73
CA LEU A 127 19.64 7.17 20.73
C LEU A 127 20.92 6.55 20.16
N GLU A 128 20.88 6.01 18.95
CA GLU A 128 22.08 5.47 18.26
C GLU A 128 23.12 6.58 17.97
N HIS A 129 22.65 7.80 17.64
CA HIS A 129 23.56 8.94 17.47
C HIS A 129 24.20 9.36 18.80
N ALA A 130 23.46 9.38 19.88
CA ALA A 130 23.94 9.70 21.23
C ALA A 130 24.98 8.65 21.68
N GLU A 131 24.70 7.37 21.42
CA GLU A 131 25.63 6.27 21.74
C GLU A 131 26.96 6.45 20.98
N ARG A 132 26.91 6.70 19.65
CA ARG A 132 28.13 6.92 18.85
C ARG A 132 28.90 8.16 19.27
N LYS A 133 28.23 9.22 19.72
CA LYS A 133 28.86 10.51 20.05
C LYS A 133 29.42 10.57 21.47
N TRP A 134 28.73 9.99 22.43
CA TRP A 134 29.04 10.15 23.86
C TRP A 134 29.26 8.83 24.60
N GLY A 135 28.91 7.69 24.00
CA GLY A 135 29.14 6.36 24.53
C GLY A 135 30.52 5.83 24.18
N GLY A 136 30.62 4.54 23.96
CA GLY A 136 31.86 3.85 23.58
C GLY A 136 32.73 3.46 24.77
N SER A 137 34.00 3.14 24.51
CA SER A 137 34.95 2.58 25.51
C SER A 137 35.25 3.51 26.68
N ASN A 138 35.07 4.82 26.50
CA ASN A 138 35.36 5.82 27.52
C ASN A 138 34.17 6.09 28.47
N ASN A 139 32.96 5.62 28.15
CA ASN A 139 31.78 5.78 29.00
C ASN A 139 30.84 4.57 28.86
N LYS A 140 31.29 3.47 29.47
CA LYS A 140 30.56 2.19 29.39
C LYS A 140 29.18 2.23 30.00
N ASP A 141 29.02 2.94 31.13
CA ASP A 141 27.74 3.03 31.83
C ASP A 141 26.71 3.75 30.97
N LEU A 142 27.11 4.84 30.29
CA LEU A 142 26.24 5.55 29.37
C LEU A 142 25.88 4.69 28.14
N SER A 143 26.84 3.98 27.56
CA SER A 143 26.59 3.04 26.47
C SER A 143 25.60 1.95 26.87
N GLU A 144 25.76 1.37 28.05
CA GLU A 144 24.87 0.34 28.57
C GLU A 144 23.46 0.89 28.79
N TRP A 145 23.33 2.07 29.41
CA TRP A 145 22.05 2.72 29.62
C TRP A 145 21.34 3.08 28.30
N LEU A 146 22.07 3.63 27.31
CA LEU A 146 21.50 3.95 25.99
C LEU A 146 21.04 2.69 25.26
N ASN A 147 21.82 1.62 25.30
CA ASN A 147 21.46 0.34 24.68
C ASN A 147 20.24 -0.31 25.36
N GLN A 148 20.16 -0.23 26.68
CA GLN A 148 19.00 -0.71 27.44
C GLN A 148 17.75 0.11 27.10
N THR A 149 17.86 1.45 27.11
CA THR A 149 16.79 2.36 26.72
C THR A 149 16.29 2.10 25.30
N LEU A 150 17.20 1.82 24.38
CA LEU A 150 16.87 1.45 22.99
C LEU A 150 16.02 0.17 22.94
N LYS A 151 16.43 -0.88 23.66
CA LYS A 151 15.69 -2.15 23.72
C LYS A 151 14.30 -1.98 24.34
N GLU A 152 14.20 -1.23 25.42
CA GLU A 152 12.92 -0.97 26.11
C GLU A 152 11.98 -0.15 25.22
N SER A 153 12.46 0.93 24.61
CA SER A 153 11.70 1.75 23.68
C SER A 153 11.19 0.94 22.49
N GLN A 154 12.02 0.04 21.94
CA GLN A 154 11.61 -0.87 20.88
C GLN A 154 10.52 -1.84 21.35
N HIS A 155 10.59 -2.31 22.58
CA HIS A 155 9.55 -3.17 23.14
C HIS A 155 8.20 -2.43 23.24
N HIS A 156 8.21 -1.19 23.74
CA HIS A 156 7.01 -0.37 23.82
C HIS A 156 6.41 -0.05 22.45
N GLN A 157 7.24 0.33 21.49
CA GLN A 157 6.78 0.55 20.11
C GLN A 157 6.09 -0.71 19.52
N LYS A 158 6.70 -1.88 19.70
CA LYS A 158 6.10 -3.14 19.24
C LYS A 158 4.77 -3.43 19.93
N SER A 159 4.66 -3.14 21.23
CA SER A 159 3.40 -3.30 21.96
C SER A 159 2.30 -2.43 21.37
N VAL A 160 2.56 -1.14 21.15
CA VAL A 160 1.60 -0.20 20.53
C VAL A 160 1.16 -0.69 19.15
N LEU A 161 2.08 -1.17 18.32
CA LEU A 161 1.71 -1.71 17.00
C LEU A 161 0.84 -2.97 17.09
N VAL A 162 1.10 -3.84 18.05
CA VAL A 162 0.26 -5.03 18.31
C VAL A 162 -1.14 -4.59 18.74
N ASP A 163 -1.26 -3.60 19.62
CA ASP A 163 -2.55 -3.11 20.10
C ASP A 163 -3.35 -2.43 18.96
N LEU A 164 -2.70 -1.62 18.13
CA LEU A 164 -3.32 -1.03 16.94
C LEU A 164 -3.80 -2.10 15.93
N GLN A 165 -3.04 -3.18 15.75
CA GLN A 165 -3.47 -4.31 14.94
C GLN A 165 -4.63 -5.09 15.57
N HIS A 166 -4.62 -5.23 16.89
CA HIS A 166 -5.71 -5.86 17.62
C HIS A 166 -7.00 -5.04 17.49
N MET A 167 -6.92 -3.72 17.67
CA MET A 167 -8.05 -2.82 17.43
C MET A 167 -8.66 -3.03 16.03
N ALA A 168 -7.82 -3.11 15.00
CA ALA A 168 -8.28 -3.37 13.63
C ALA A 168 -8.91 -4.77 13.44
N SER A 169 -8.65 -5.72 14.33
CA SER A 169 -9.25 -7.07 14.28
C SER A 169 -10.58 -7.18 15.01
N VAL A 170 -10.85 -6.24 15.94
CA VAL A 170 -12.05 -6.23 16.78
C VAL A 170 -12.99 -5.05 16.50
N ASP A 171 -12.65 -4.17 15.56
CA ASP A 171 -13.47 -3.00 15.16
C ASP A 171 -14.75 -3.37 14.37
N GLY A 172 -14.99 -4.66 14.16
CA GLY A 172 -16.14 -5.15 13.40
C GLY A 172 -15.99 -5.11 11.87
N HIS A 173 -14.92 -4.55 11.34
CA HIS A 173 -14.74 -4.34 9.89
C HIS A 173 -13.73 -5.29 9.22
N ALA A 174 -13.19 -6.27 9.93
CA ALA A 174 -12.17 -7.18 9.40
C ALA A 174 -12.68 -8.03 8.21
N GLU A 175 -13.89 -8.55 8.32
CA GLU A 175 -14.52 -9.34 7.24
C GLU A 175 -14.86 -8.46 6.04
N TRP A 176 -15.39 -7.26 6.28
CA TRP A 176 -15.64 -6.29 5.22
C TRP A 176 -14.36 -5.96 4.42
N ARG A 177 -13.24 -5.68 5.11
CA ARG A 177 -11.96 -5.39 4.43
C ARG A 177 -11.50 -6.54 3.56
N LEU A 178 -11.64 -7.77 4.05
CA LEU A 178 -11.26 -8.97 3.30
C LEU A 178 -12.14 -9.15 2.06
N GLN A 179 -13.43 -8.99 2.21
CA GLN A 179 -14.39 -9.15 1.14
C GLN A 179 -14.21 -8.06 0.07
N GLU A 180 -14.13 -6.80 0.48
CA GLU A 180 -13.91 -5.67 -0.42
C GLU A 180 -12.60 -5.80 -1.23
N ALA A 181 -11.52 -6.28 -0.57
CA ALA A 181 -10.25 -6.53 -1.25
C ALA A 181 -10.39 -7.62 -2.33
N LYS A 182 -11.10 -8.73 -2.04
CA LYS A 182 -11.34 -9.81 -3.00
C LYS A 182 -12.20 -9.36 -4.18
N GLU A 183 -13.25 -8.59 -3.92
CA GLU A 183 -14.14 -8.10 -4.96
C GLU A 183 -13.43 -7.12 -5.89
N LEU A 184 -12.66 -6.18 -5.33
CA LEU A 184 -11.84 -5.27 -6.14
C LEU A 184 -10.81 -6.01 -6.98
N GLU A 185 -10.13 -6.98 -6.40
CA GLU A 185 -9.18 -7.82 -7.12
C GLU A 185 -9.88 -8.56 -8.28
N SER A 186 -11.01 -9.23 -7.99
CA SER A 186 -11.78 -9.96 -9.00
C SER A 186 -12.24 -9.03 -10.13
N LEU A 187 -12.74 -7.84 -9.80
CA LEU A 187 -13.17 -6.85 -10.78
C LEU A 187 -12.02 -6.41 -11.69
N VAL A 188 -10.86 -6.09 -11.12
CA VAL A 188 -9.70 -5.67 -11.91
C VAL A 188 -9.17 -6.80 -12.77
N GLN A 189 -9.04 -8.01 -12.21
CA GLN A 189 -8.59 -9.18 -12.98
C GLN A 189 -9.55 -9.48 -14.14
N LYS A 190 -10.87 -9.36 -13.95
CA LYS A 190 -11.86 -9.50 -15.01
C LYS A 190 -11.68 -8.44 -16.10
N ARG A 191 -11.50 -7.15 -15.73
CA ARG A 191 -11.24 -6.06 -16.69
C ARG A 191 -9.98 -6.31 -17.52
N LEU A 192 -8.89 -6.75 -16.86
CA LEU A 192 -7.65 -7.11 -17.56
C LEU A 192 -7.87 -8.30 -18.50
N GLN A 193 -8.58 -9.32 -18.05
CA GLN A 193 -8.90 -10.50 -18.85
C GLN A 193 -9.71 -10.13 -20.10
N THR A 194 -10.72 -9.28 -19.97
CA THR A 194 -11.55 -8.81 -21.08
C THR A 194 -10.72 -7.98 -22.06
N LEU A 195 -9.92 -7.03 -21.57
CA LEU A 195 -9.07 -6.21 -22.44
C LEU A 195 -8.03 -7.04 -23.20
N GLN A 196 -7.48 -8.06 -22.56
CA GLN A 196 -6.42 -8.87 -23.14
C GLN A 196 -6.96 -9.98 -24.09
N ASN A 197 -8.23 -10.32 -24.02
CA ASN A 197 -8.84 -11.34 -24.86
C ASN A 197 -10.06 -10.79 -25.58
N PRO A 198 -9.86 -9.89 -26.56
CA PRO A 198 -10.95 -9.40 -27.40
C PRO A 198 -11.55 -10.52 -28.22
N ASP A 199 -12.85 -10.44 -28.54
CA ASP A 199 -13.55 -11.40 -29.37
C ASP A 199 -13.01 -11.39 -30.82
N ASP A 200 -12.63 -10.21 -31.32
CA ASP A 200 -11.99 -10.01 -32.63
C ASP A 200 -10.63 -9.32 -32.48
N CYS A 201 -9.58 -10.09 -32.59
CA CYS A 201 -8.20 -9.59 -32.50
C CYS A 201 -7.82 -8.67 -33.66
N ASP A 202 -8.40 -8.82 -34.85
CA ASP A 202 -8.03 -8.02 -36.02
C ASP A 202 -8.57 -6.59 -35.91
N SER A 203 -9.73 -6.42 -35.33
CA SER A 203 -10.31 -5.10 -35.03
C SER A 203 -9.74 -4.44 -33.76
N ALA A 204 -9.22 -5.22 -32.85
CA ALA A 204 -8.71 -4.73 -31.57
C ALA A 204 -7.50 -3.80 -31.74
N LYS A 205 -7.45 -2.73 -30.95
CA LYS A 205 -6.27 -1.88 -30.83
C LYS A 205 -5.20 -2.58 -30.00
N LYS A 206 -3.97 -2.54 -30.45
CA LYS A 206 -2.86 -3.30 -29.86
C LYS A 206 -1.72 -2.38 -29.43
N LEU A 207 -1.07 -2.72 -28.33
CA LEU A 207 0.20 -2.12 -27.90
C LEU A 207 1.29 -3.19 -27.94
N LEU A 208 2.27 -2.98 -28.77
CA LEU A 208 3.42 -3.88 -28.89
C LEU A 208 4.51 -3.45 -27.92
N CYS A 209 4.92 -4.34 -27.04
CA CYS A 209 5.98 -4.15 -26.06
C CYS A 209 7.05 -5.22 -26.21
N ASN A 210 8.32 -4.80 -26.22
CA ASN A 210 9.45 -5.72 -26.29
C ASN A 210 10.04 -5.92 -24.89
N LEU A 211 10.07 -7.16 -24.40
CA LEU A 211 10.60 -7.51 -23.08
C LEU A 211 12.13 -7.52 -23.03
N ASN A 212 12.82 -7.46 -24.17
CA ASN A 212 14.27 -7.58 -24.23
C ASN A 212 15.00 -6.28 -23.78
N LYS A 213 14.91 -5.98 -22.49
CA LYS A 213 15.63 -4.86 -21.86
C LYS A 213 16.93 -5.35 -21.22
N GLY A 214 18.03 -4.62 -21.42
CA GLY A 214 19.37 -4.96 -20.94
C GLY A 214 19.60 -4.77 -19.43
N CYS A 215 18.69 -5.27 -18.58
CA CYS A 215 18.79 -5.11 -17.12
C CYS A 215 18.37 -6.40 -16.37
N GLY A 216 18.38 -6.35 -15.02
CA GLY A 216 17.97 -7.46 -14.15
C GLY A 216 16.48 -7.80 -14.27
N TYR A 217 16.10 -8.97 -13.74
CA TYR A 217 14.73 -9.51 -13.83
C TYR A 217 13.66 -8.53 -13.37
N GLY A 218 13.79 -7.98 -12.15
CA GLY A 218 12.82 -7.00 -11.63
C GLY A 218 12.69 -5.75 -12.49
N CYS A 219 13.80 -5.27 -13.07
CA CYS A 219 13.79 -4.14 -14.00
C CYS A 219 13.03 -4.46 -15.31
N GLN A 220 13.13 -5.69 -15.81
CA GLN A 220 12.37 -6.13 -17.00
C GLN A 220 10.90 -6.29 -16.69
N LEU A 221 10.54 -6.85 -15.53
CA LEU A 221 9.15 -6.89 -15.08
C LEU A 221 8.56 -5.50 -14.90
N HIS A 222 9.33 -4.54 -14.32
CA HIS A 222 8.89 -3.16 -14.23
C HIS A 222 8.57 -2.57 -15.61
N HIS A 223 9.37 -2.86 -16.64
CA HIS A 223 9.08 -2.45 -18.01
C HIS A 223 7.81 -3.12 -18.56
N ALA A 224 7.63 -4.42 -18.35
CA ALA A 224 6.43 -5.14 -18.79
C ALA A 224 5.15 -4.59 -18.13
N VAL A 225 5.21 -4.31 -16.83
CA VAL A 225 4.10 -3.68 -16.08
C VAL A 225 3.82 -2.28 -16.60
N TYR A 226 4.85 -1.47 -16.89
CA TYR A 226 4.67 -0.16 -17.49
C TYR A 226 3.92 -0.27 -18.82
N CYS A 227 4.35 -1.16 -19.71
CA CYS A 227 3.65 -1.42 -20.98
C CYS A 227 2.18 -1.81 -20.74
N PHE A 228 1.92 -2.64 -19.73
CA PHE A 228 0.58 -3.14 -19.47
C PHE A 228 -0.34 -2.05 -18.90
N ILE A 229 0.17 -1.20 -18.00
CA ILE A 229 -0.58 -0.04 -17.49
C ILE A 229 -0.91 0.92 -18.63
N VAL A 230 0.05 1.16 -19.52
CA VAL A 230 -0.17 2.00 -20.70
C VAL A 230 -1.19 1.37 -21.64
N ALA A 231 -1.12 0.05 -21.90
CA ALA A 231 -2.10 -0.66 -22.68
C ALA A 231 -3.51 -0.52 -22.10
N TYR A 232 -3.64 -0.70 -20.77
CA TYR A 232 -4.91 -0.51 -20.07
C TYR A 232 -5.44 0.93 -20.20
N GLY A 233 -4.60 1.91 -19.93
CA GLY A 233 -5.00 3.34 -19.98
C GLY A 233 -5.31 3.85 -21.38
N THR A 234 -4.84 3.16 -22.44
CA THR A 234 -5.11 3.48 -23.85
C THR A 234 -6.10 2.53 -24.51
N GLU A 235 -6.73 1.65 -23.73
CA GLU A 235 -7.70 0.64 -24.19
C GLU A 235 -7.15 -0.24 -25.33
N ARG A 236 -5.92 -0.73 -25.13
CA ARG A 236 -5.20 -1.57 -26.11
C ARG A 236 -4.90 -2.95 -25.53
N THR A 237 -5.00 -3.97 -26.34
CA THR A 237 -4.50 -5.30 -25.99
C THR A 237 -2.97 -5.29 -26.03
N LEU A 238 -2.33 -5.70 -24.96
CA LEU A 238 -0.88 -5.80 -24.88
C LEU A 238 -0.38 -7.03 -25.63
N ILE A 239 0.52 -6.83 -26.60
CA ILE A 239 1.30 -7.88 -27.22
C ILE A 239 2.72 -7.82 -26.67
N LEU A 240 3.11 -8.84 -25.92
CA LEU A 240 4.42 -8.90 -25.29
C LEU A 240 5.40 -9.74 -26.12
N LYS A 241 6.36 -9.09 -26.78
CA LYS A 241 7.44 -9.79 -27.49
C LYS A 241 8.51 -10.25 -26.52
N SER A 242 8.63 -11.55 -26.34
CA SER A 242 9.54 -12.14 -25.35
C SER A 242 10.46 -13.23 -25.92
N LYS A 243 10.35 -13.60 -27.20
CA LYS A 243 11.23 -14.59 -27.81
C LYS A 243 12.67 -14.11 -27.77
N GLY A 244 13.59 -14.96 -27.29
CA GLY A 244 14.97 -14.60 -27.05
C GLY A 244 15.19 -13.86 -25.73
N TRP A 245 14.22 -13.89 -24.84
CA TRP A 245 14.32 -13.26 -23.51
C TRP A 245 15.53 -13.79 -22.73
N ARG A 246 16.25 -12.88 -22.08
CA ARG A 246 17.47 -13.17 -21.34
C ARG A 246 17.32 -14.28 -20.30
N TYR A 247 16.16 -14.39 -19.65
CA TYR A 247 15.88 -15.36 -18.59
C TYR A 247 15.30 -16.67 -19.11
N ASN A 248 14.71 -16.64 -20.33
CA ASN A 248 14.28 -17.83 -21.04
C ASN A 248 14.30 -17.57 -22.55
N ARG A 249 15.11 -18.32 -23.31
CA ARG A 249 15.28 -18.11 -24.76
C ARG A 249 14.01 -18.41 -25.57
N ASN A 250 13.16 -19.32 -25.06
CA ASN A 250 11.89 -19.66 -25.72
C ASN A 250 10.83 -18.57 -25.47
N GLY A 251 11.08 -17.69 -24.51
CA GLY A 251 10.23 -16.56 -24.19
C GLY A 251 9.56 -16.67 -22.84
N TYR A 252 8.80 -15.66 -22.53
CA TYR A 252 8.05 -15.50 -21.29
C TYR A 252 6.99 -16.61 -21.09
N GLU A 253 6.34 -17.01 -22.18
CA GLU A 253 5.19 -17.91 -22.19
C GLU A 253 5.54 -19.38 -21.88
N GLU A 254 6.80 -19.73 -21.84
CA GLU A 254 7.23 -21.04 -21.36
C GLU A 254 7.07 -21.20 -19.84
N ILE A 255 7.18 -20.10 -19.12
CA ILE A 255 7.13 -20.09 -17.64
C ILE A 255 5.78 -19.57 -17.13
N PHE A 256 5.26 -18.52 -17.78
CA PHE A 256 4.03 -17.86 -17.40
C PHE A 256 2.96 -18.02 -18.48
N GLN A 257 1.70 -17.97 -18.08
CA GLN A 257 0.60 -17.99 -19.04
C GLN A 257 0.66 -16.79 -19.98
N PRO A 258 0.24 -16.94 -21.24
CA PRO A 258 0.24 -15.85 -22.20
C PRO A 258 -0.59 -14.65 -21.67
N VAL A 259 -0.14 -13.45 -22.01
CA VAL A 259 -0.85 -12.21 -21.63
C VAL A 259 -2.22 -12.15 -22.31
N SER A 260 -2.33 -12.68 -23.52
CA SER A 260 -3.58 -12.90 -24.24
C SER A 260 -3.64 -14.31 -24.78
N LYS A 261 -4.81 -14.95 -24.75
CA LYS A 261 -5.07 -16.26 -25.36
C LYS A 261 -5.63 -16.14 -26.78
N THR A 262 -6.30 -15.03 -27.08
CA THR A 262 -7.01 -14.82 -28.35
C THR A 262 -6.29 -13.86 -29.28
N CYS A 263 -5.37 -13.01 -28.74
CA CYS A 263 -4.72 -11.98 -29.52
C CYS A 263 -3.21 -11.94 -29.22
N THR A 264 -2.46 -12.78 -29.95
CA THR A 264 -1.02 -13.00 -29.72
C THR A 264 -0.14 -12.33 -30.77
N GLU A 265 -0.71 -11.91 -31.92
CA GLU A 265 0.07 -11.38 -33.03
C GLU A 265 -0.12 -9.88 -33.23
N ALA A 266 0.98 -9.21 -33.54
CA ALA A 266 1.02 -7.80 -33.90
C ALA A 266 1.10 -7.67 -35.44
N SER A 267 -0.03 -7.90 -36.12
CA SER A 267 -0.14 -7.71 -37.59
C SER A 267 -0.56 -6.27 -37.92
N GLY A 268 -0.09 -5.79 -39.10
CA GLY A 268 -0.47 -4.48 -39.62
C GLY A 268 0.62 -3.39 -39.53
N GLN A 269 0.28 -2.18 -39.99
CA GLN A 269 1.17 -1.02 -39.96
C GLN A 269 1.37 -0.54 -38.53
N LYS A 270 2.62 -0.44 -38.12
CA LYS A 270 3.00 0.02 -36.77
C LYS A 270 3.13 1.55 -36.76
N ALA A 271 2.49 2.16 -35.77
CA ALA A 271 2.77 3.54 -35.35
C ALA A 271 3.77 3.53 -34.18
N HIS A 272 4.60 4.54 -34.10
CA HIS A 272 5.50 4.75 -32.96
C HIS A 272 4.77 5.44 -31.83
N TRP A 273 5.15 5.11 -30.59
CA TRP A 273 4.62 5.74 -29.38
C TRP A 273 4.82 7.27 -29.40
N PRO A 274 3.82 8.07 -29.00
CA PRO A 274 2.52 7.67 -28.43
C PRO A 274 1.46 7.23 -29.46
N GLY A 275 1.68 7.44 -30.77
CA GLY A 275 0.69 7.18 -31.80
C GLY A 275 -0.55 8.08 -31.70
N ASN A 276 -1.56 7.76 -32.49
CA ASN A 276 -2.86 8.40 -32.44
C ASN A 276 -3.91 7.46 -31.83
N LYS A 277 -5.01 8.03 -31.33
CA LYS A 277 -6.12 7.26 -30.75
C LYS A 277 -6.66 6.17 -31.70
N ASN A 278 -6.60 6.40 -33.00
CA ASN A 278 -7.15 5.51 -34.03
C ASN A 278 -6.14 4.50 -34.59
N ASP A 279 -4.85 4.61 -34.25
CA ASP A 279 -3.84 3.66 -34.71
C ASP A 279 -4.15 2.27 -34.13
N LYS A 280 -4.26 1.28 -35.01
CA LYS A 280 -4.57 -0.11 -34.59
C LYS A 280 -3.42 -0.75 -33.85
N LEU A 281 -2.17 -0.47 -34.26
CA LEU A 281 -0.98 -1.05 -33.65
C LEU A 281 0.01 0.06 -33.30
N VAL A 282 0.33 0.22 -32.03
CA VAL A 282 1.35 1.15 -31.52
C VAL A 282 2.48 0.35 -30.89
N GLU A 283 3.72 0.63 -31.29
CA GLU A 283 4.91 0.05 -30.67
C GLU A 283 5.48 1.02 -29.63
N ILE A 284 5.50 0.59 -28.37
CA ILE A 284 6.10 1.36 -27.28
C ILE A 284 7.61 1.03 -27.18
N PRO A 285 8.49 2.03 -27.16
CA PRO A 285 9.91 1.78 -26.97
C PRO A 285 10.21 1.30 -25.56
N ILE A 286 11.41 0.76 -25.34
CA ILE A 286 11.91 0.49 -24.00
C ILE A 286 11.84 1.77 -23.19
N ILE A 287 11.31 1.70 -21.94
CA ILE A 287 11.02 2.84 -21.08
C ILE A 287 12.20 3.83 -20.94
N ASP A 288 13.44 3.32 -20.97
CA ASP A 288 14.65 4.15 -20.87
C ASP A 288 14.90 5.00 -22.13
N SER A 289 14.30 4.65 -23.27
CA SER A 289 14.40 5.37 -24.55
C SER A 289 13.28 6.38 -24.76
N ILE A 290 12.32 6.48 -23.84
CA ILE A 290 11.25 7.47 -23.90
C ILE A 290 11.81 8.83 -23.44
N ASN A 291 11.57 9.88 -24.21
CA ASN A 291 12.04 11.22 -23.87
C ASN A 291 10.86 12.21 -23.75
N PRO A 292 10.67 12.86 -22.60
CA PRO A 292 11.44 12.65 -21.37
C PRO A 292 11.19 11.26 -20.76
N ARG A 293 12.23 10.65 -20.19
CA ARG A 293 12.11 9.36 -19.52
C ARG A 293 11.13 9.46 -18.35
N PRO A 294 10.10 8.63 -18.30
CA PRO A 294 9.19 8.60 -17.14
C PRO A 294 9.95 8.13 -15.89
N LYS A 295 9.83 8.90 -14.83
CA LYS A 295 10.53 8.61 -13.55
C LYS A 295 9.90 7.41 -12.83
N PHE A 296 8.59 7.24 -12.96
CA PHE A 296 7.77 6.27 -12.24
C PHE A 296 6.82 5.58 -13.19
N LEU A 297 6.24 4.45 -12.74
CA LEU A 297 5.03 3.91 -13.32
C LEU A 297 3.93 4.99 -13.29
N PRO A 298 3.02 5.04 -14.27
CA PRO A 298 1.94 6.02 -14.26
C PRO A 298 1.18 5.99 -12.94
N PRO A 299 1.17 7.06 -12.13
CA PRO A 299 0.51 7.08 -10.82
C PRO A 299 -0.99 7.31 -10.94
N ALA A 300 -1.61 6.78 -12.00
CA ALA A 300 -3.01 6.93 -12.29
C ALA A 300 -3.77 5.63 -11.97
N ILE A 301 -4.83 5.78 -11.20
CA ILE A 301 -5.78 4.71 -10.89
C ILE A 301 -7.13 5.13 -11.50
N PRO A 302 -7.92 4.20 -12.06
CA PRO A 302 -9.27 4.50 -12.53
C PRO A 302 -10.11 5.17 -11.45
N LYS A 303 -10.83 6.23 -11.83
CA LYS A 303 -11.59 7.07 -10.89
C LYS A 303 -12.62 6.27 -10.09
N ASP A 304 -13.29 5.32 -10.74
CA ASP A 304 -14.28 4.43 -10.14
C ASP A 304 -13.71 3.46 -9.10
N LEU A 305 -12.40 3.19 -9.12
CA LEU A 305 -11.73 2.29 -8.18
C LEU A 305 -10.98 3.03 -7.07
N SER A 306 -10.61 4.28 -7.30
CA SER A 306 -9.65 4.99 -6.45
C SER A 306 -10.09 5.09 -4.99
N GLU A 307 -11.35 5.43 -4.73
CA GLU A 307 -11.87 5.55 -3.35
C GLU A 307 -11.95 4.20 -2.64
N ARG A 308 -12.41 3.18 -3.35
CA ARG A 308 -12.46 1.81 -2.83
C ARG A 308 -11.07 1.32 -2.45
N ILE A 309 -10.08 1.51 -3.33
CA ILE A 309 -8.69 1.12 -3.06
C ILE A 309 -8.11 1.91 -1.86
N MET A 310 -8.38 3.21 -1.76
CA MET A 310 -7.93 4.02 -0.62
C MET A 310 -8.52 3.55 0.72
N ARG A 311 -9.72 2.97 0.72
CA ARG A 311 -10.32 2.40 1.94
C ARG A 311 -9.62 1.12 2.39
N ILE A 312 -9.12 0.28 1.48
CA ILE A 312 -8.53 -1.02 1.82
C ILE A 312 -7.00 -1.01 1.88
N HIS A 313 -6.32 -0.09 1.19
CA HIS A 313 -4.86 -0.12 1.07
C HIS A 313 -4.21 1.23 1.38
N GLY A 314 -3.11 1.19 2.14
CA GLY A 314 -2.36 2.40 2.53
C GLY A 314 -1.56 3.03 1.40
N ASP A 315 -1.23 2.24 0.38
CA ASP A 315 -0.57 2.70 -0.84
C ASP A 315 -1.36 2.22 -2.06
N PRO A 316 -2.33 3.02 -2.54
CA PRO A 316 -3.21 2.65 -3.64
C PRO A 316 -2.48 2.32 -4.94
N ILE A 317 -1.37 3.01 -5.23
CA ILE A 317 -0.57 2.77 -6.45
C ILE A 317 0.13 1.42 -6.39
N VAL A 318 0.69 1.04 -5.24
CA VAL A 318 1.30 -0.29 -5.07
C VAL A 318 0.27 -1.39 -5.25
N TRP A 319 -0.93 -1.23 -4.68
CA TRP A 319 -2.02 -2.18 -4.88
C TRP A 319 -2.41 -2.29 -6.35
N TRP A 320 -2.55 -1.15 -7.04
CA TRP A 320 -2.90 -1.10 -8.47
C TRP A 320 -1.85 -1.81 -9.33
N VAL A 321 -0.58 -1.51 -9.15
CA VAL A 321 0.55 -2.15 -9.85
C VAL A 321 0.58 -3.65 -9.58
N SER A 322 0.29 -4.09 -8.36
CA SER A 322 0.28 -5.50 -7.99
C SER A 322 -0.75 -6.32 -8.78
N GLN A 323 -1.87 -5.71 -9.21
CA GLN A 323 -2.88 -6.39 -10.03
C GLN A 323 -2.34 -6.74 -11.43
N PHE A 324 -1.53 -5.88 -12.02
CA PHE A 324 -0.86 -6.16 -13.29
C PHE A 324 0.22 -7.23 -13.15
N LEU A 325 1.00 -7.18 -12.06
CA LEU A 325 1.97 -8.22 -11.74
C LEU A 325 1.28 -9.58 -11.53
N LYS A 326 0.17 -9.62 -10.78
CA LYS A 326 -0.61 -10.83 -10.58
C LYS A 326 -1.09 -11.42 -11.91
N TYR A 327 -1.55 -10.60 -12.84
CA TYR A 327 -1.97 -11.03 -14.16
C TYR A 327 -0.79 -11.55 -15.00
N LEU A 328 0.33 -10.82 -15.02
CA LEU A 328 1.53 -11.21 -15.75
C LEU A 328 2.16 -12.49 -15.21
N LEU A 329 2.31 -12.63 -13.91
CA LEU A 329 3.06 -13.72 -13.27
C LEU A 329 2.21 -14.99 -13.01
N ARG A 330 1.13 -15.21 -13.75
CA ARG A 330 0.36 -16.46 -13.68
C ARG A 330 1.22 -17.60 -14.22
N PRO A 331 1.63 -18.57 -13.38
CA PRO A 331 2.53 -19.63 -13.84
C PRO A 331 1.82 -20.56 -14.85
N GLN A 332 2.58 -21.14 -15.75
CA GLN A 332 2.13 -22.32 -16.52
C GLN A 332 1.86 -23.49 -15.56
N PRO A 333 0.99 -24.45 -15.93
CA PRO A 333 0.69 -25.58 -15.07
C PRO A 333 1.92 -26.35 -14.58
N ASP A 334 2.88 -26.63 -15.46
CA ASP A 334 4.12 -27.34 -15.12
C ASP A 334 5.00 -26.50 -14.15
N THR A 335 5.06 -25.19 -14.36
CA THR A 335 5.77 -24.27 -13.44
C THR A 335 5.08 -24.24 -12.09
N ALA A 336 3.75 -24.19 -12.03
CA ALA A 336 3.00 -24.22 -10.79
C ALA A 336 3.22 -25.52 -10.02
N GLN A 337 3.22 -26.65 -10.72
CA GLN A 337 3.52 -27.95 -10.13
C GLN A 337 4.94 -28.00 -9.55
N MET A 338 5.93 -27.57 -10.31
CA MET A 338 7.33 -27.51 -9.86
C MET A 338 7.50 -26.64 -8.60
N LEU A 339 6.80 -25.49 -8.52
CA LEU A 339 6.81 -24.64 -7.34
C LEU A 339 6.18 -25.34 -6.13
N ALA A 340 5.02 -26.00 -6.31
CA ALA A 340 4.35 -26.72 -5.23
C ALA A 340 5.18 -27.91 -4.70
N GLU A 341 5.83 -28.63 -5.60
CA GLU A 341 6.77 -29.70 -5.23
C GLU A 341 7.96 -29.16 -4.44
N GLY A 342 8.56 -28.04 -4.87
CA GLY A 342 9.63 -27.36 -4.15
C GLY A 342 9.21 -26.85 -2.77
N GLU A 343 8.02 -26.29 -2.62
CA GLU A 343 7.49 -25.90 -1.30
C GLU A 343 7.35 -27.10 -0.36
N LYS A 344 6.87 -28.21 -0.87
CA LYS A 344 6.73 -29.46 -0.11
C LYS A 344 8.09 -30.04 0.29
N GLU A 345 9.04 -30.07 -0.65
CA GLU A 345 10.42 -30.57 -0.41
C GLU A 345 11.14 -29.74 0.65
N LEU A 346 10.99 -28.41 0.59
CA LEU A 346 11.56 -27.49 1.57
C LEU A 346 10.82 -27.50 2.92
N GLY A 347 9.69 -28.19 3.02
CA GLY A 347 8.90 -28.24 4.24
C GLY A 347 8.37 -26.87 4.68
N LEU A 348 8.05 -25.99 3.73
CA LEU A 348 7.57 -24.64 4.02
C LEU A 348 6.20 -24.69 4.70
N ALA A 349 6.11 -24.08 5.88
CA ALA A 349 4.89 -23.99 6.66
C ALA A 349 4.72 -22.58 7.23
N HIS A 350 3.51 -22.03 7.13
CA HIS A 350 3.23 -20.69 7.67
C HIS A 350 3.20 -20.68 9.21
N PRO A 351 3.67 -19.57 9.85
CA PRO A 351 4.22 -18.36 9.23
C PRO A 351 5.67 -18.51 8.73
N ILE A 352 5.96 -17.94 7.55
CA ILE A 352 7.27 -17.98 6.92
C ILE A 352 7.89 -16.57 6.97
N VAL A 353 9.18 -16.48 7.30
CA VAL A 353 9.96 -15.25 7.19
C VAL A 353 11.06 -15.46 6.15
N GLY A 354 10.91 -14.82 5.00
CA GLY A 354 11.92 -14.83 3.94
C GLY A 354 13.01 -13.78 4.16
N ILE A 355 14.27 -14.15 3.90
CA ILE A 355 15.39 -13.23 3.99
C ILE A 355 16.13 -13.21 2.66
N HIS A 356 16.21 -12.02 2.04
CA HIS A 356 17.03 -11.81 0.87
C HIS A 356 18.42 -11.29 1.26
N VAL A 357 19.42 -12.16 1.27
CA VAL A 357 20.81 -11.79 1.56
C VAL A 357 21.51 -11.40 0.26
N ARG A 358 21.70 -10.10 0.04
CA ARG A 358 22.37 -9.61 -1.17
C ARG A 358 23.87 -9.86 -1.11
N ARG A 359 24.39 -10.57 -2.09
CA ARG A 359 25.81 -10.95 -2.24
C ARG A 359 26.28 -10.72 -3.67
N THR A 360 27.44 -11.28 -3.99
CA THR A 360 28.05 -11.36 -5.33
C THR A 360 28.40 -10.00 -5.93
N ASP A 361 27.87 -9.67 -7.08
CA ASP A 361 28.16 -8.49 -7.92
C ASP A 361 27.89 -7.14 -7.25
N LYS A 362 27.14 -7.13 -6.15
CA LYS A 362 26.77 -5.89 -5.44
C LYS A 362 27.69 -5.56 -4.28
N VAL A 363 28.37 -6.54 -3.72
CA VAL A 363 29.31 -6.29 -2.62
C VAL A 363 30.56 -5.57 -3.14
N GLY A 364 30.87 -4.43 -2.53
CA GLY A 364 31.98 -3.56 -2.97
C GLY A 364 31.62 -2.59 -4.11
N THR A 365 30.41 -2.64 -4.66
CA THR A 365 29.92 -1.69 -5.68
C THR A 365 28.76 -0.85 -5.17
N GLU A 366 27.57 -1.41 -5.06
CA GLU A 366 26.35 -0.74 -4.64
C GLU A 366 26.01 -0.99 -3.15
N ALA A 367 26.60 -2.03 -2.53
CA ALA A 367 26.32 -2.44 -1.16
C ALA A 367 27.58 -2.85 -0.41
N ALA A 368 27.60 -2.64 0.91
CA ALA A 368 28.57 -3.21 1.80
C ALA A 368 28.25 -4.70 2.10
N TYR A 369 29.26 -5.41 2.58
CA TYR A 369 29.04 -6.76 3.13
C TYR A 369 28.36 -6.66 4.49
N HIS A 370 27.26 -7.40 4.65
CA HIS A 370 26.55 -7.55 5.92
C HIS A 370 26.53 -9.01 6.34
N GLY A 371 26.87 -9.29 7.60
CA GLY A 371 26.83 -10.63 8.18
C GLY A 371 25.39 -11.15 8.32
N VAL A 372 25.21 -12.47 8.36
CA VAL A 372 23.88 -13.06 8.56
C VAL A 372 23.26 -12.65 9.90
N ASP A 373 24.10 -12.45 10.91
CA ASP A 373 23.72 -11.98 12.25
C ASP A 373 23.01 -10.62 12.22
N GLU A 374 23.38 -9.72 11.30
CA GLU A 374 22.73 -8.43 11.13
C GLU A 374 21.28 -8.59 10.62
N TYR A 375 21.06 -9.52 9.69
CA TYR A 375 19.71 -9.84 9.20
C TYR A 375 18.88 -10.54 10.29
N MET A 376 19.49 -11.44 11.07
CA MET A 376 18.81 -12.20 12.11
C MET A 376 18.22 -11.35 13.23
N LYS A 377 18.76 -10.16 13.49
CA LYS A 377 18.14 -9.20 14.40
C LYS A 377 16.71 -8.85 13.98
N TYR A 378 16.51 -8.54 12.69
CA TYR A 378 15.18 -8.20 12.14
C TYR A 378 14.26 -9.41 12.08
N VAL A 379 14.79 -10.59 11.77
CA VAL A 379 14.02 -11.84 11.75
C VAL A 379 13.48 -12.16 13.13
N SER A 380 14.33 -12.11 14.16
CA SER A 380 13.93 -12.36 15.54
C SER A 380 12.84 -11.41 15.98
N ASP A 381 12.96 -10.13 15.62
CA ASP A 381 11.94 -9.11 15.90
C ASP A 381 10.60 -9.42 15.24
N THR A 382 10.62 -9.84 13.97
CA THR A 382 9.42 -10.22 13.22
C THR A 382 8.77 -11.47 13.81
N LEU A 383 9.56 -12.50 14.16
CA LEU A 383 9.06 -13.72 14.76
C LEU A 383 8.41 -13.49 16.13
N ILE A 384 8.93 -12.58 16.95
CA ILE A 384 8.32 -12.22 18.23
C ILE A 384 6.93 -11.63 18.02
N VAL A 385 6.75 -10.73 17.03
CA VAL A 385 5.45 -10.16 16.69
C VAL A 385 4.49 -11.22 16.19
N CYS A 386 4.94 -12.12 15.30
CA CYS A 386 4.14 -13.23 14.79
C CYS A 386 3.69 -14.18 15.92
N ARG A 387 4.62 -14.54 16.82
CA ARG A 387 4.31 -15.43 17.96
C ARG A 387 3.28 -14.84 18.93
N LYS A 388 3.37 -13.53 19.21
CA LYS A 388 2.35 -12.84 20.02
C LYS A 388 0.98 -12.86 19.35
N LYS A 389 0.89 -12.66 18.02
CA LYS A 389 -0.37 -12.78 17.26
C LYS A 389 -0.99 -14.19 17.40
N ILE A 390 -0.19 -15.23 17.24
CA ILE A 390 -0.63 -16.63 17.37
C ILE A 390 -1.15 -16.93 18.78
N LEU A 391 -0.45 -16.46 19.81
CA LEU A 391 -0.85 -16.67 21.21
C LEU A 391 -2.16 -15.93 21.54
N ASN A 392 -2.33 -14.71 21.06
CA ASN A 392 -3.55 -13.92 21.27
C ASN A 392 -4.74 -14.53 20.50
N SER A 393 -4.54 -15.02 19.29
CA SER A 393 -5.57 -15.73 18.52
C SER A 393 -6.02 -17.02 19.22
N LYS A 394 -5.09 -17.79 19.77
CA LYS A 394 -5.43 -19.01 20.56
C LYS A 394 -6.22 -18.68 21.82
N LYS A 395 -5.89 -17.60 22.52
CA LYS A 395 -6.64 -17.16 23.72
C LYS A 395 -8.06 -16.69 23.39
N SER A 396 -8.28 -16.13 22.21
CA SER A 396 -9.60 -15.65 21.76
C SER A 396 -10.48 -16.74 21.14
N GLY A 397 -10.04 -17.99 21.07
CA GLY A 397 -10.80 -19.11 20.48
C GLY A 397 -11.03 -19.01 18.97
N LYS A 398 -10.47 -17.98 18.30
CA LYS A 398 -10.56 -17.81 16.84
C LYS A 398 -9.51 -18.69 16.15
N LYS A 399 -9.97 -19.63 15.30
CA LYS A 399 -9.08 -20.31 14.35
C LYS A 399 -8.38 -19.25 13.50
N LEU A 400 -7.04 -19.28 13.47
CA LEU A 400 -6.28 -18.53 12.47
C LEU A 400 -6.76 -18.98 11.09
N ARG A 401 -7.50 -18.11 10.39
CA ARG A 401 -7.70 -18.29 8.95
C ARG A 401 -6.37 -17.93 8.29
N GLU A 402 -5.93 -18.79 7.40
CA GLU A 402 -4.75 -18.60 6.59
C GLU A 402 -4.87 -17.25 5.89
N ILE A 403 -3.91 -16.38 6.15
CA ILE A 403 -3.74 -15.13 5.41
C ILE A 403 -2.82 -15.50 4.25
N ASN A 404 -3.42 -15.85 3.12
CA ASN A 404 -2.73 -15.98 1.84
C ASN A 404 -2.32 -14.61 1.31
#